data_26ff358ffb6e92ca91761fb3c3367c5d
#
_entry.id   26ff358ffb6e92ca91761fb3c3367c5d
#
_cell.length_a   1.000
_cell.length_b   1.000
_cell.length_c   1.000
_cell.angle_alpha   90.00
_cell.angle_beta   90.00
_cell.angle_gamma   90.00
#
_symmetry.space_group_name_H-M   'P 1'
#
loop_
_entity.id
_entity.type
_entity.pdbx_description
1 polymer ?
#
loop_
_entity_poly.entity_id
_entity_poly.type
_entity_poly.pdbx_seq_one_letter_code
_entity_poly.pdbx_strand_id
1 'polypeptide(L)'
;LSFPNEPRLTPAEESERSAFTGSTEFANQWSLAEIGADYAYARGYTGEGVTVGIIDSGVGPGHSALAGKLHPRSGVASRSCPNGTCSFSAIRDTASHGTAVGGVIAGARTGGRMHGVAYEAELLALGIQLGAATPEYRPLDLSNPASFRGFDEQSQGLYRRIGSATRIINHSFGYEGVVTAYTADQYRAAFGRTVDSLIQAGTPDAEKIIMVWAAGNSNGKRDARGNLADASSPNLTAATPHYFPELKGHFISVAATDRDGTIASYSNRCGMAADYCIAAPGSSIHGPLANSANGYRRTAGTSLAAPQVAGALALMEEAFRGQLGSTEMVSRLLAAANKSGVYADRDIYGQGLLDVEKATRPIGTARASLGPGLDGPAVALQRTAIAAGPPWGDALEQGLAGRELAVFDRLNAPFFIPMEAFHAPWAMDGGARADRRFAGFLDRAPKTAPESIAMAGGWTLSSLRSLTAALRPDGISRMALDRTAGIENAWIALGARGVGMARDFFPAGGRGRLRGGFFMQRSGITRGERLTVPGRTHGAFLNLDASGAGGRVSAELGMLRESERLLGAGASGAYGQLAGNTWFTRLVAEQELRGGLRLVAVAQGGYTSAEFNRGLLRRARHVLSSAY
;
A
#
# COMPACT_ATOMS: atom_id res chain seq x y z
N LEU A 1 4.41 9.02 8.73
CA LEU A 1 5.16 7.93 8.11
C LEU A 1 5.50 8.34 6.69
N SER A 2 6.77 8.64 6.40
CA SER A 2 7.24 8.73 5.03
C SER A 2 7.90 7.40 4.70
N PHE A 3 7.31 6.63 3.83
CA PHE A 3 7.85 5.36 3.34
C PHE A 3 9.30 5.43 2.79
N PRO A 4 9.85 6.58 2.37
CA PRO A 4 11.25 6.64 1.91
C PRO A 4 12.30 6.30 2.97
N ASN A 5 11.94 6.35 4.27
CA ASN A 5 12.87 6.12 5.39
C ASN A 5 12.57 4.83 6.18
N GLU A 6 11.55 4.07 5.81
CA GLU A 6 11.32 2.76 6.41
C GLU A 6 12.29 1.73 5.82
N PRO A 7 12.77 0.77 6.64
CA PRO A 7 13.55 -0.33 6.09
C PRO A 7 12.73 -1.03 5.00
N ARG A 8 13.37 -1.39 3.91
CA ARG A 8 12.73 -2.06 2.77
C ARG A 8 12.00 -3.33 3.18
N LEU A 9 12.52 -4.00 4.19
CA LEU A 9 11.98 -5.22 4.80
C LEU A 9 12.08 -5.11 6.33
N THR A 10 11.17 -5.79 7.02
CA THR A 10 11.31 -6.08 8.44
C THR A 10 12.45 -7.07 8.70
N PRO A 11 12.96 -7.21 9.93
CA PRO A 11 13.97 -8.23 10.24
C PRO A 11 13.53 -9.67 9.90
N ALA A 12 12.24 -9.99 10.05
CA ALA A 12 11.70 -11.30 9.69
C ALA A 12 11.71 -11.49 8.17
N GLU A 13 11.21 -10.51 7.40
CA GLU A 13 11.25 -10.53 5.94
C GLU A 13 12.68 -10.55 5.39
N GLU A 14 13.66 -9.88 6.04
CA GLU A 14 15.07 -9.95 5.61
C GLU A 14 15.67 -11.36 5.86
N SER A 15 15.24 -12.06 6.91
CA SER A 15 15.60 -13.46 7.13
C SER A 15 15.03 -14.37 6.02
N GLU A 16 13.77 -14.20 5.69
CA GLU A 16 13.13 -14.92 4.57
C GLU A 16 13.83 -14.63 3.25
N ARG A 17 14.09 -13.35 2.95
CA ARG A 17 14.83 -12.94 1.76
C ARG A 17 16.17 -13.64 1.64
N SER A 18 16.91 -13.71 2.76
CA SER A 18 18.23 -14.36 2.81
C SER A 18 18.15 -15.86 2.48
N ALA A 19 17.08 -16.54 2.90
CA ALA A 19 16.83 -17.93 2.57
C ALA A 19 16.59 -18.14 1.07
N PHE A 20 15.89 -17.22 0.38
CA PHE A 20 15.70 -17.26 -1.06
C PHE A 20 17.01 -17.00 -1.81
N THR A 21 17.70 -15.90 -1.47
CA THR A 21 18.92 -15.48 -2.18
C THR A 21 20.09 -16.47 -2.01
N GLY A 22 20.10 -17.23 -0.92
CA GLY A 22 21.05 -18.31 -0.68
C GLY A 22 20.80 -19.60 -1.50
N SER A 23 19.67 -19.72 -2.20
CA SER A 23 19.34 -20.91 -2.97
C SER A 23 20.06 -20.95 -4.32
N THR A 24 20.47 -22.17 -4.75
CA THR A 24 21.13 -22.36 -6.05
C THR A 24 20.25 -21.95 -7.22
N GLU A 25 18.93 -22.21 -7.15
CA GLU A 25 17.97 -21.84 -8.19
C GLU A 25 17.91 -20.33 -8.38
N PHE A 26 17.85 -19.56 -7.30
CA PHE A 26 17.83 -18.10 -7.35
C PHE A 26 19.16 -17.55 -7.90
N ALA A 27 20.29 -18.04 -7.39
CA ALA A 27 21.61 -17.60 -7.82
C ALA A 27 21.88 -17.89 -9.31
N ASN A 28 21.38 -18.97 -9.84
CA ASN A 28 21.50 -19.31 -11.25
C ASN A 28 20.64 -18.44 -12.16
N GLN A 29 19.48 -17.98 -11.69
CA GLN A 29 18.56 -17.13 -12.45
C GLN A 29 18.78 -15.65 -12.03
N TRP A 30 19.87 -15.09 -12.51
CA TRP A 30 20.33 -13.74 -12.17
C TRP A 30 19.25 -12.66 -12.30
N SER A 31 18.31 -12.87 -13.22
CA SER A 31 17.21 -11.93 -13.49
C SER A 31 16.30 -11.71 -12.28
N LEU A 32 16.16 -12.69 -11.41
CA LEU A 32 15.31 -12.60 -10.22
C LEU A 32 15.83 -11.53 -9.24
N ALA A 33 17.15 -11.50 -9.04
CA ALA A 33 17.79 -10.48 -8.22
C ALA A 33 17.72 -9.09 -8.88
N GLU A 34 17.94 -9.03 -10.21
CA GLU A 34 17.93 -7.78 -10.95
C GLU A 34 16.58 -7.07 -10.89
N ILE A 35 15.49 -7.82 -10.96
CA ILE A 35 14.14 -7.26 -10.86
C ILE A 35 13.64 -7.11 -9.41
N GLY A 36 14.40 -7.51 -8.39
CA GLY A 36 14.00 -7.44 -6.98
C GLY A 36 12.87 -8.41 -6.60
N ALA A 37 12.80 -9.59 -7.24
CA ALA A 37 11.77 -10.59 -6.95
C ALA A 37 11.88 -11.17 -5.53
N ASP A 38 13.10 -11.26 -4.99
CA ASP A 38 13.39 -11.70 -3.62
C ASP A 38 12.68 -10.87 -2.54
N TYR A 39 12.47 -9.58 -2.80
CA TYR A 39 11.71 -8.71 -1.90
C TYR A 39 10.20 -9.04 -1.87
N ALA A 40 9.64 -9.44 -3.01
CA ALA A 40 8.26 -9.91 -3.06
C ALA A 40 8.11 -11.24 -2.34
N TYR A 41 9.06 -12.18 -2.54
CA TYR A 41 9.07 -13.47 -1.86
C TYR A 41 9.18 -13.32 -0.34
N ALA A 42 10.04 -12.42 0.14
CA ALA A 42 10.17 -12.12 1.56
C ALA A 42 8.86 -11.63 2.20
N ARG A 43 7.98 -11.03 1.41
CA ARG A 43 6.63 -10.61 1.82
C ARG A 43 5.57 -11.70 1.64
N GLY A 44 5.96 -12.90 1.21
CA GLY A 44 5.07 -14.03 1.00
C GLY A 44 4.37 -14.06 -0.36
N TYR A 45 4.77 -13.21 -1.32
CA TYR A 45 4.17 -13.21 -2.66
C TYR A 45 4.94 -14.13 -3.59
N THR A 46 4.29 -15.16 -4.10
CA THR A 46 4.89 -16.26 -4.89
C THR A 46 4.15 -16.52 -6.20
N GLY A 47 3.01 -15.85 -6.40
CA GLY A 47 2.06 -16.06 -7.47
C GLY A 47 0.97 -17.09 -7.13
N GLU A 48 0.83 -17.47 -5.85
CA GLU A 48 -0.16 -18.47 -5.42
C GLU A 48 -1.59 -18.03 -5.76
N GLY A 49 -2.35 -18.95 -6.35
CA GLY A 49 -3.74 -18.74 -6.75
C GLY A 49 -3.91 -17.84 -7.97
N VAL A 50 -2.82 -17.50 -8.68
CA VAL A 50 -2.86 -16.70 -9.92
C VAL A 50 -2.62 -17.59 -11.12
N THR A 51 -3.47 -17.47 -12.15
CA THR A 51 -3.27 -18.09 -13.45
C THR A 51 -2.70 -17.07 -14.43
N VAL A 52 -1.60 -17.42 -15.11
CA VAL A 52 -1.01 -16.61 -16.20
C VAL A 52 -1.23 -17.31 -17.54
N GLY A 53 -1.80 -16.59 -18.50
CA GLY A 53 -1.98 -17.06 -19.87
C GLY A 53 -0.68 -16.96 -20.67
N ILE A 54 -0.42 -17.97 -21.51
CA ILE A 54 0.67 -17.96 -22.49
C ILE A 54 0.10 -18.35 -23.85
N ILE A 55 0.32 -17.52 -24.86
CA ILE A 55 0.15 -17.89 -26.27
C ILE A 55 1.54 -18.02 -26.87
N ASP A 56 1.94 -19.25 -27.22
CA ASP A 56 3.31 -19.55 -27.69
C ASP A 56 3.35 -20.88 -28.45
N SER A 57 4.51 -21.51 -28.62
CA SER A 57 4.65 -22.85 -29.26
C SER A 57 3.99 -23.99 -28.47
N GLY A 58 3.41 -23.72 -27.34
CA GLY A 58 2.90 -24.68 -26.37
C GLY A 58 3.80 -24.76 -25.14
N VAL A 59 3.53 -25.75 -24.28
CA VAL A 59 4.33 -26.02 -23.08
C VAL A 59 4.49 -27.51 -22.91
N GLY A 60 5.71 -27.96 -22.59
CA GLY A 60 6.03 -29.36 -22.32
C GLY A 60 5.62 -29.78 -20.90
N PRO A 61 4.53 -30.55 -20.71
CA PRO A 61 4.00 -30.88 -19.38
C PRO A 61 4.88 -31.87 -18.60
N GLY A 62 5.82 -32.53 -19.29
CA GLY A 62 6.70 -33.53 -18.69
C GLY A 62 7.95 -33.01 -18.01
N HIS A 63 8.20 -31.68 -18.02
CA HIS A 63 9.33 -31.10 -17.32
C HIS A 63 9.03 -30.89 -15.84
N SER A 64 9.96 -31.27 -14.95
CA SER A 64 9.76 -31.23 -13.49
C SER A 64 9.37 -29.83 -12.95
N ALA A 65 9.95 -28.78 -13.52
CA ALA A 65 9.62 -27.39 -13.14
C ALA A 65 8.19 -26.97 -13.55
N LEU A 66 7.52 -27.70 -14.42
CA LEU A 66 6.18 -27.37 -14.94
C LEU A 66 5.13 -28.46 -14.60
N ALA A 67 5.54 -29.49 -13.88
CA ALA A 67 4.64 -30.57 -13.44
C ALA A 67 3.56 -30.00 -12.50
N GLY A 68 2.29 -30.27 -12.82
CA GLY A 68 1.14 -29.80 -12.06
C GLY A 68 0.83 -28.31 -12.20
N LYS A 69 1.52 -27.58 -13.09
CA LYS A 69 1.35 -26.13 -13.28
C LYS A 69 0.33 -25.74 -14.35
N LEU A 70 -0.16 -26.71 -15.12
CA LEU A 70 -0.97 -26.38 -16.29
C LEU A 70 -2.46 -26.38 -15.98
N HIS A 71 -3.10 -25.27 -16.27
CA HIS A 71 -4.55 -25.11 -16.19
C HIS A 71 -5.27 -26.09 -17.13
N PRO A 72 -6.43 -26.68 -16.76
CA PRO A 72 -7.16 -27.65 -17.56
C PRO A 72 -7.59 -27.20 -18.98
N ARG A 73 -7.69 -25.87 -19.17
CA ARG A 73 -7.98 -25.29 -20.50
C ARG A 73 -6.77 -25.24 -21.43
N SER A 74 -5.58 -25.62 -20.98
CA SER A 74 -4.37 -25.62 -21.80
C SER A 74 -4.53 -26.58 -22.98
N GLY A 75 -3.94 -26.24 -24.14
CA GLY A 75 -4.02 -27.07 -25.33
C GLY A 75 -3.35 -26.43 -26.53
N VAL A 76 -3.13 -27.24 -27.59
CA VAL A 76 -2.63 -26.72 -28.86
C VAL A 76 -3.79 -26.48 -29.82
N ALA A 77 -3.90 -25.23 -30.29
CA ALA A 77 -4.95 -24.83 -31.22
C ALA A 77 -4.73 -25.38 -32.61
N SER A 78 -5.82 -25.73 -33.31
CA SER A 78 -5.79 -26.05 -34.74
C SER A 78 -5.27 -24.83 -35.54
N ARG A 79 -4.61 -25.10 -36.68
CA ARG A 79 -4.18 -24.03 -37.61
C ARG A 79 -5.35 -23.31 -38.24
N SER A 80 -6.41 -24.04 -38.53
CA SER A 80 -7.65 -23.52 -39.09
C SER A 80 -8.67 -23.34 -37.99
N CYS A 81 -9.15 -22.12 -37.83
CA CYS A 81 -10.15 -21.72 -36.84
C CYS A 81 -11.28 -20.94 -37.53
N PRO A 82 -12.11 -21.62 -38.36
CA PRO A 82 -13.15 -20.95 -39.13
C PRO A 82 -14.04 -20.07 -38.21
N ASN A 83 -14.18 -18.81 -38.57
CA ASN A 83 -14.93 -17.83 -37.77
C ASN A 83 -14.50 -17.73 -36.30
N GLY A 84 -13.19 -17.95 -36.03
CA GLY A 84 -12.64 -17.93 -34.69
C GLY A 84 -13.01 -19.15 -33.84
N THR A 85 -13.42 -20.26 -34.45
CA THR A 85 -13.69 -21.52 -33.73
C THR A 85 -12.54 -22.48 -33.95
N CYS A 86 -11.68 -22.62 -32.91
CA CYS A 86 -10.55 -23.53 -32.92
C CYS A 86 -10.92 -24.84 -32.24
N SER A 87 -10.39 -25.94 -32.75
CA SER A 87 -10.26 -27.18 -32.00
C SER A 87 -8.93 -27.16 -31.21
N PHE A 88 -8.89 -27.84 -30.07
CA PHE A 88 -7.71 -27.94 -29.22
C PHE A 88 -7.33 -29.40 -28.99
N SER A 89 -6.07 -29.71 -29.21
CA SER A 89 -5.47 -30.98 -28.82
C SER A 89 -4.74 -30.86 -27.48
N ALA A 90 -4.29 -31.99 -26.94
CA ALA A 90 -3.49 -32.03 -25.72
C ALA A 90 -2.27 -31.09 -25.82
N ILE A 91 -1.98 -30.40 -24.74
CA ILE A 91 -0.85 -29.48 -24.69
C ILE A 91 0.47 -30.22 -24.89
N ARG A 92 1.30 -29.68 -25.73
CA ARG A 92 2.67 -30.13 -26.02
C ARG A 92 3.46 -28.96 -26.58
N ASP A 93 4.78 -29.08 -26.56
CA ASP A 93 5.68 -28.12 -27.19
C ASP A 93 6.78 -28.91 -27.95
N THR A 94 6.93 -28.65 -29.22
CA THR A 94 7.94 -29.27 -30.08
C THR A 94 9.14 -28.36 -30.34
N ALA A 95 9.02 -27.07 -30.01
CA ALA A 95 10.03 -26.03 -30.21
C ALA A 95 10.82 -25.69 -28.94
N SER A 96 10.33 -26.08 -27.79
CA SER A 96 10.84 -25.71 -26.45
C SER A 96 10.81 -24.20 -26.15
N HIS A 97 10.24 -23.35 -27.04
CA HIS A 97 10.20 -21.94 -26.84
C HIS A 97 9.17 -21.55 -25.76
N GLY A 98 7.92 -21.96 -25.90
CA GLY A 98 6.88 -21.69 -24.93
C GLY A 98 7.10 -22.41 -23.59
N THR A 99 7.80 -23.56 -23.61
CA THR A 99 8.24 -24.24 -22.38
C THR A 99 9.23 -23.39 -21.59
N ALA A 100 10.22 -22.78 -22.28
CA ALA A 100 11.17 -21.88 -21.65
C ALA A 100 10.47 -20.61 -21.11
N VAL A 101 9.58 -20.02 -21.90
CA VAL A 101 8.75 -18.86 -21.50
C VAL A 101 7.91 -19.17 -20.25
N GLY A 102 7.19 -20.31 -20.25
CA GLY A 102 6.40 -20.75 -19.10
C GLY A 102 7.24 -21.00 -17.86
N GLY A 103 8.44 -21.57 -18.05
CA GLY A 103 9.40 -21.75 -16.97
C GLY A 103 9.86 -20.42 -16.33
N VAL A 104 10.07 -19.38 -17.12
CA VAL A 104 10.42 -18.04 -16.61
C VAL A 104 9.26 -17.40 -15.84
N ILE A 105 8.02 -17.64 -16.26
CA ILE A 105 6.84 -17.15 -15.51
C ILE A 105 6.67 -17.92 -14.20
N ALA A 106 6.48 -19.24 -14.27
CA ALA A 106 5.91 -20.04 -13.19
C ALA A 106 6.66 -21.35 -12.90
N GLY A 107 7.88 -21.51 -13.38
CA GLY A 107 8.68 -22.70 -13.08
C GLY A 107 8.80 -22.91 -11.58
N ALA A 108 8.37 -24.09 -11.10
CA ALA A 108 8.34 -24.42 -9.68
C ALA A 108 9.75 -24.48 -9.07
N ARG A 109 9.86 -24.21 -7.79
CA ARG A 109 11.07 -24.45 -6.99
C ARG A 109 11.19 -25.95 -6.72
N THR A 110 12.13 -26.59 -7.36
CA THR A 110 12.34 -28.05 -7.29
C THR A 110 13.73 -28.46 -6.79
N GLY A 111 14.55 -27.47 -6.37
CA GLY A 111 15.98 -27.67 -6.12
C GLY A 111 16.80 -27.83 -7.40
N GLY A 112 16.19 -27.52 -8.57
CA GLY A 112 16.82 -27.63 -9.88
C GLY A 112 17.74 -26.46 -10.25
N ARG A 113 17.69 -26.08 -11.54
CA ARG A 113 18.56 -25.02 -12.07
C ARG A 113 18.01 -23.62 -11.92
N MET A 114 16.71 -23.47 -11.88
CA MET A 114 16.03 -22.18 -11.84
C MET A 114 14.60 -22.35 -11.35
N HIS A 115 14.00 -21.27 -10.92
CA HIS A 115 12.55 -21.16 -10.77
C HIS A 115 12.03 -19.91 -11.52
N GLY A 116 10.72 -19.85 -11.73
CA GLY A 116 10.05 -18.73 -12.35
C GLY A 116 9.91 -17.54 -11.39
N VAL A 117 9.55 -16.37 -11.95
CA VAL A 117 9.27 -15.17 -11.17
C VAL A 117 8.08 -15.39 -10.22
N ALA A 118 6.99 -15.99 -10.71
CA ALA A 118 5.81 -16.36 -9.93
C ALA A 118 5.76 -17.90 -9.82
N TYR A 119 6.69 -18.48 -9.06
CA TYR A 119 6.95 -19.92 -9.06
C TYR A 119 5.80 -20.78 -8.51
N GLU A 120 4.78 -20.20 -7.90
CA GLU A 120 3.56 -20.91 -7.47
C GLU A 120 2.35 -20.65 -8.38
N ALA A 121 2.48 -19.74 -9.35
CA ALA A 121 1.41 -19.49 -10.33
C ALA A 121 1.07 -20.71 -11.19
N GLU A 122 -0.15 -20.74 -11.70
CA GLU A 122 -0.64 -21.68 -12.70
C GLU A 122 -0.48 -21.11 -14.11
N LEU A 123 -0.33 -21.96 -15.14
CA LEU A 123 -0.17 -21.56 -16.52
C LEU A 123 -1.36 -22.03 -17.38
N LEU A 124 -2.07 -21.10 -18.01
CA LEU A 124 -2.98 -21.40 -19.10
C LEU A 124 -2.22 -21.30 -20.43
N ALA A 125 -1.69 -22.43 -20.89
CA ALA A 125 -0.85 -22.49 -22.07
C ALA A 125 -1.65 -22.81 -23.34
N LEU A 126 -1.64 -21.91 -24.31
CA LEU A 126 -2.25 -22.10 -25.62
C LEU A 126 -1.17 -22.19 -26.70
N GLY A 127 -0.98 -23.39 -27.24
CA GLY A 127 0.00 -23.67 -28.28
C GLY A 127 -0.49 -23.22 -29.66
N ILE A 128 0.35 -22.50 -30.38
CA ILE A 128 0.18 -22.17 -31.79
C ILE A 128 1.43 -22.57 -32.56
N GLN A 129 1.32 -22.63 -33.87
CA GLN A 129 2.52 -22.84 -34.68
C GLN A 129 3.23 -21.54 -34.93
N LEU A 130 4.30 -21.30 -34.21
CA LEU A 130 5.21 -20.20 -34.48
C LEU A 130 6.09 -20.52 -35.70
N GLY A 131 6.34 -19.51 -36.53
CA GLY A 131 7.36 -19.60 -37.57
C GLY A 131 8.75 -19.76 -36.96
N ALA A 132 9.68 -20.36 -37.71
CA ALA A 132 11.08 -20.41 -37.28
C ALA A 132 11.66 -19.00 -37.22
N ALA A 133 12.41 -18.73 -36.15
CA ALA A 133 13.19 -17.49 -36.09
C ALA A 133 14.23 -17.49 -37.23
N THR A 134 14.26 -16.41 -38.03
CA THR A 134 15.21 -16.24 -39.12
C THR A 134 16.28 -15.23 -38.71
N PRO A 135 17.53 -15.44 -39.14
CA PRO A 135 18.60 -14.44 -38.97
C PRO A 135 18.37 -13.19 -39.82
N GLU A 136 17.62 -13.33 -40.91
CA GLU A 136 17.28 -12.26 -41.84
C GLU A 136 16.06 -11.45 -41.33
N TYR A 137 16.10 -10.14 -41.48
CA TYR A 137 14.94 -9.28 -41.23
C TYR A 137 13.90 -9.43 -42.33
N ARG A 138 12.72 -9.86 -41.98
CA ARG A 138 11.60 -10.05 -42.90
C ARG A 138 10.39 -9.25 -42.43
N PRO A 139 10.34 -7.94 -42.79
CA PRO A 139 9.21 -7.11 -42.41
C PRO A 139 7.93 -7.64 -43.02
N LEU A 140 6.89 -7.59 -42.21
CA LEU A 140 5.53 -7.99 -42.63
C LEU A 140 5.08 -7.07 -43.76
N ASP A 141 4.43 -7.65 -44.77
CA ASP A 141 3.81 -6.89 -45.85
C ASP A 141 2.27 -6.92 -45.67
N LEU A 142 1.70 -5.81 -45.27
CA LEU A 142 0.24 -5.65 -45.11
C LEU A 142 -0.50 -5.31 -46.39
N SER A 143 0.15 -5.24 -47.54
CA SER A 143 -0.49 -4.98 -48.82
C SER A 143 -1.46 -6.09 -49.25
N ASN A 144 -1.28 -7.31 -48.73
CA ASN A 144 -2.17 -8.44 -48.94
C ASN A 144 -2.81 -8.92 -47.61
N PRO A 145 -3.84 -8.27 -47.09
CA PRO A 145 -4.47 -8.62 -45.81
C PRO A 145 -5.01 -10.03 -45.76
N ALA A 146 -5.44 -10.59 -46.90
CA ALA A 146 -5.98 -11.94 -46.96
C ALA A 146 -4.98 -13.05 -46.54
N SER A 147 -3.69 -12.76 -46.63
CA SER A 147 -2.63 -13.70 -46.20
C SER A 147 -2.61 -13.90 -44.68
N PHE A 148 -3.17 -12.99 -43.90
CA PHE A 148 -3.20 -13.05 -42.43
C PHE A 148 -4.49 -13.63 -41.86
N ARG A 149 -5.50 -13.88 -42.70
CA ARG A 149 -6.83 -14.35 -42.28
C ARG A 149 -6.77 -15.57 -41.34
N GLY A 150 -5.93 -16.53 -41.63
CA GLY A 150 -5.80 -17.74 -40.81
C GLY A 150 -5.29 -17.46 -39.41
N PHE A 151 -4.31 -16.57 -39.29
CA PHE A 151 -3.78 -16.13 -37.99
C PHE A 151 -4.81 -15.26 -37.25
N ASP A 152 -5.47 -14.37 -37.95
CA ASP A 152 -6.48 -13.47 -37.39
C ASP A 152 -7.68 -14.26 -36.81
N GLU A 153 -8.17 -15.26 -37.52
CA GLU A 153 -9.21 -16.17 -37.02
C GLU A 153 -8.73 -17.06 -35.87
N GLN A 154 -7.48 -17.55 -35.91
CA GLN A 154 -6.89 -18.31 -34.82
C GLN A 154 -6.76 -17.44 -33.56
N SER A 155 -6.26 -16.22 -33.66
CA SER A 155 -6.13 -15.29 -32.54
C SER A 155 -7.48 -15.08 -31.87
N GLN A 156 -8.55 -14.82 -32.62
CA GLN A 156 -9.90 -14.70 -32.06
C GLN A 156 -10.31 -15.94 -31.25
N GLY A 157 -10.02 -17.14 -31.76
CA GLY A 157 -10.32 -18.40 -31.07
C GLY A 157 -9.52 -18.59 -29.79
N LEU A 158 -8.26 -18.15 -29.77
CA LEU A 158 -7.39 -18.19 -28.58
C LEU A 158 -7.94 -17.28 -27.47
N TYR A 159 -8.29 -16.02 -27.79
CA TYR A 159 -8.86 -15.10 -26.79
C TYR A 159 -10.21 -15.58 -26.25
N ARG A 160 -11.05 -16.18 -27.10
CA ARG A 160 -12.28 -16.85 -26.65
C ARG A 160 -12.00 -18.02 -25.69
N ARG A 161 -10.95 -18.81 -25.97
CA ARG A 161 -10.52 -19.94 -25.11
C ARG A 161 -10.03 -19.46 -23.74
N ILE A 162 -9.32 -18.35 -23.71
CA ILE A 162 -8.85 -17.71 -22.48
C ILE A 162 -10.06 -17.28 -21.64
N GLY A 163 -10.97 -16.49 -22.21
CA GLY A 163 -12.14 -15.96 -21.50
C GLY A 163 -11.75 -15.29 -20.20
N SER A 164 -12.43 -15.64 -19.10
CA SER A 164 -12.17 -15.13 -17.74
C SER A 164 -11.19 -15.99 -16.93
N ALA A 165 -10.46 -16.91 -17.55
CA ALA A 165 -9.58 -17.83 -16.81
C ALA A 165 -8.29 -17.15 -16.32
N THR A 166 -7.89 -16.03 -16.89
CA THR A 166 -6.73 -15.24 -16.46
C THR A 166 -6.89 -13.77 -16.81
N ARG A 167 -6.26 -12.90 -16.03
CA ARG A 167 -6.12 -11.47 -16.30
C ARG A 167 -4.80 -11.09 -16.97
N ILE A 168 -3.82 -12.00 -17.03
CA ILE A 168 -2.46 -11.71 -17.51
C ILE A 168 -2.16 -12.68 -18.65
N ILE A 169 -1.78 -12.16 -19.83
CA ILE A 169 -1.38 -12.96 -20.96
C ILE A 169 -0.04 -12.53 -21.48
N ASN A 170 0.88 -13.47 -21.60
CA ASN A 170 2.19 -13.29 -22.20
C ASN A 170 2.21 -13.71 -23.66
N HIS A 171 2.75 -12.85 -24.50
CA HIS A 171 3.00 -13.06 -25.93
C HIS A 171 4.50 -12.89 -26.21
N SER A 172 5.21 -14.00 -26.34
CA SER A 172 6.65 -13.99 -26.62
C SER A 172 6.95 -14.16 -28.11
N PHE A 173 6.08 -13.64 -28.96
CA PHE A 173 6.23 -13.64 -30.42
C PHE A 173 5.74 -12.32 -31.01
N GLY A 174 5.96 -12.10 -32.30
CA GLY A 174 5.45 -10.91 -32.97
C GLY A 174 5.85 -10.87 -34.43
N TYR A 175 5.31 -9.90 -35.15
CA TYR A 175 5.64 -9.65 -36.56
C TYR A 175 6.61 -8.50 -36.68
N GLU A 176 7.73 -8.76 -37.38
CA GLU A 176 8.72 -7.72 -37.71
C GLU A 176 8.12 -6.69 -38.68
N GLY A 177 8.50 -5.44 -38.56
CA GLY A 177 8.07 -4.35 -39.42
C GLY A 177 8.27 -2.98 -38.79
N VAL A 178 8.27 -1.96 -39.61
CA VAL A 178 8.38 -0.56 -39.19
C VAL A 178 6.98 -0.05 -38.86
N VAL A 179 6.76 0.37 -37.63
CA VAL A 179 5.43 0.79 -37.13
C VAL A 179 4.87 1.95 -37.94
N THR A 180 5.70 2.91 -38.34
CA THR A 180 5.29 4.08 -39.13
C THR A 180 5.02 3.79 -40.62
N ALA A 181 5.30 2.56 -41.08
CA ALA A 181 5.07 2.21 -42.48
C ALA A 181 3.60 1.92 -42.82
N TYR A 182 2.74 1.80 -41.80
CA TYR A 182 1.35 1.42 -41.97
C TYR A 182 0.39 2.35 -41.22
N THR A 183 -0.85 2.43 -41.74
CA THR A 183 -1.95 3.10 -41.05
C THR A 183 -2.74 2.14 -40.18
N ALA A 184 -3.56 2.66 -39.25
CA ALA A 184 -4.48 1.86 -38.43
C ALA A 184 -5.45 1.04 -39.29
N ASP A 185 -5.92 1.60 -40.44
CA ASP A 185 -6.82 0.89 -41.34
C ASP A 185 -6.13 -0.30 -42.04
N GLN A 186 -4.89 -0.13 -42.47
CA GLN A 186 -4.11 -1.23 -43.06
C GLN A 186 -3.85 -2.34 -42.03
N TYR A 187 -3.51 -1.96 -40.79
CA TYR A 187 -3.34 -2.92 -39.71
C TYR A 187 -4.64 -3.65 -39.40
N ARG A 188 -5.77 -2.94 -39.30
CA ARG A 188 -7.09 -3.52 -39.07
C ARG A 188 -7.56 -4.40 -40.22
N ALA A 189 -7.23 -4.07 -41.45
CA ALA A 189 -7.54 -4.93 -42.60
C ALA A 189 -6.88 -6.30 -42.51
N ALA A 190 -5.67 -6.39 -41.96
CA ALA A 190 -4.93 -7.63 -41.80
C ALA A 190 -5.30 -8.40 -40.50
N PHE A 191 -5.56 -7.67 -39.40
CA PHE A 191 -5.70 -8.21 -38.05
C PHE A 191 -6.97 -7.76 -37.34
N GLY A 192 -8.07 -7.52 -38.08
CA GLY A 192 -9.28 -6.95 -37.55
C GLY A 192 -9.91 -7.74 -36.42
N ARG A 193 -10.00 -9.07 -36.55
CA ARG A 193 -10.53 -9.95 -35.50
C ARG A 193 -9.61 -10.04 -34.29
N THR A 194 -8.30 -10.01 -34.51
CA THR A 194 -7.29 -9.92 -33.43
C THR A 194 -7.48 -8.61 -32.67
N VAL A 195 -7.52 -7.47 -33.37
CA VAL A 195 -7.72 -6.15 -32.77
C VAL A 195 -9.01 -6.08 -31.99
N ASP A 196 -10.13 -6.55 -32.57
CA ASP A 196 -11.43 -6.55 -31.90
C ASP A 196 -11.41 -7.45 -30.64
N SER A 197 -10.70 -8.59 -30.69
CA SER A 197 -10.52 -9.46 -29.54
C SER A 197 -9.68 -8.82 -28.45
N LEU A 198 -8.62 -8.09 -28.80
CA LEU A 198 -7.78 -7.34 -27.86
C LEU A 198 -8.58 -6.20 -27.23
N ILE A 199 -9.31 -5.42 -28.01
CA ILE A 199 -10.16 -4.34 -27.54
C ILE A 199 -11.25 -4.90 -26.62
N GLN A 200 -11.95 -5.95 -27.03
CA GLN A 200 -12.96 -6.59 -26.19
C GLN A 200 -12.38 -7.14 -24.90
N ALA A 201 -11.21 -7.76 -24.96
CA ALA A 201 -10.49 -8.20 -23.78
C ALA A 201 -10.00 -7.05 -22.90
N GLY A 202 -9.77 -5.86 -23.44
CA GLY A 202 -9.28 -4.65 -22.79
C GLY A 202 -10.30 -3.54 -22.52
N THR A 203 -11.66 -3.72 -22.65
CA THR A 203 -12.65 -2.64 -22.44
C THR A 203 -13.16 -2.50 -20.99
N PRO A 204 -13.67 -1.30 -20.54
CA PRO A 204 -13.80 -0.94 -19.12
C PRO A 204 -14.80 -1.71 -18.25
N ASP A 205 -15.71 -2.50 -18.83
CA ASP A 205 -16.84 -3.09 -18.09
C ASP A 205 -16.65 -4.52 -17.59
N ALA A 206 -15.48 -5.10 -17.80
CA ALA A 206 -15.09 -6.39 -17.23
C ALA A 206 -13.68 -6.29 -16.67
N GLU A 207 -13.32 -7.05 -15.68
CA GLU A 207 -11.93 -7.17 -15.22
C GLU A 207 -11.05 -7.70 -16.35
N LYS A 208 -10.16 -6.86 -16.86
CA LYS A 208 -9.64 -6.99 -18.20
C LYS A 208 -8.25 -7.54 -18.24
N ILE A 209 -7.97 -8.21 -19.34
CA ILE A 209 -6.71 -8.87 -19.61
C ILE A 209 -5.61 -7.82 -19.78
N ILE A 210 -4.51 -8.02 -19.09
CA ILE A 210 -3.24 -7.33 -19.29
C ILE A 210 -2.44 -8.13 -20.31
N MET A 211 -2.07 -7.49 -21.40
CA MET A 211 -1.34 -8.09 -22.52
C MET A 211 0.13 -7.70 -22.46
N VAL A 212 1.00 -8.66 -22.25
CA VAL A 212 2.45 -8.48 -22.21
C VAL A 212 3.05 -8.99 -23.51
N TRP A 213 3.77 -8.14 -24.24
CA TRP A 213 4.33 -8.46 -25.55
C TRP A 213 5.83 -8.23 -25.62
N ALA A 214 6.54 -9.18 -26.16
CA ALA A 214 7.97 -9.05 -26.49
C ALA A 214 8.19 -7.99 -27.58
N ALA A 215 9.07 -7.02 -27.35
CA ALA A 215 9.29 -5.90 -28.26
C ALA A 215 9.89 -6.30 -29.62
N GLY A 216 10.58 -7.44 -29.69
CA GLY A 216 11.20 -7.95 -30.91
C GLY A 216 12.71 -8.02 -30.83
N ASN A 217 13.31 -8.80 -31.75
CA ASN A 217 14.73 -9.10 -31.79
C ASN A 217 15.34 -8.74 -33.17
N SER A 218 14.97 -7.59 -33.70
CA SER A 218 15.35 -7.18 -35.05
C SER A 218 16.59 -6.30 -35.12
N ASN A 219 17.06 -5.76 -33.96
CA ASN A 219 18.22 -4.90 -33.96
C ASN A 219 19.47 -5.65 -34.47
N GLY A 220 20.16 -5.04 -35.39
CA GLY A 220 21.33 -5.62 -36.07
C GLY A 220 21.00 -6.61 -37.20
N LYS A 221 19.75 -7.02 -37.39
CA LYS A 221 19.34 -7.84 -38.55
C LYS A 221 19.37 -7.00 -39.83
N ARG A 222 19.46 -7.72 -40.96
CA ARG A 222 19.42 -7.13 -42.32
C ARG A 222 18.34 -7.80 -43.14
N ASP A 223 17.72 -7.03 -44.02
CA ASP A 223 16.81 -7.55 -45.03
C ASP A 223 17.59 -8.21 -46.21
N ALA A 224 16.86 -8.82 -47.15
CA ALA A 224 17.41 -9.47 -48.34
C ALA A 224 18.21 -8.50 -49.24
N ARG A 225 18.04 -7.18 -49.06
CA ARG A 225 18.76 -6.15 -49.79
C ARG A 225 19.99 -5.63 -49.00
N GLY A 226 20.22 -6.17 -47.81
CA GLY A 226 21.31 -5.77 -46.92
C GLY A 226 21.03 -4.55 -46.04
N ASN A 227 19.82 -3.95 -46.07
CA ASN A 227 19.46 -2.83 -45.22
C ASN A 227 19.27 -3.30 -43.78
N LEU A 228 19.73 -2.48 -42.81
CA LEU A 228 19.49 -2.74 -41.39
C LEU A 228 18.00 -2.59 -41.06
N ALA A 229 17.52 -3.49 -40.21
CA ALA A 229 16.21 -3.36 -39.64
C ALA A 229 16.08 -2.09 -38.78
N ASP A 230 14.96 -1.39 -38.89
CA ASP A 230 14.62 -0.35 -37.95
C ASP A 230 14.08 -1.01 -36.67
N ALA A 231 14.89 -1.00 -35.65
CA ALA A 231 14.58 -1.51 -34.31
C ALA A 231 14.45 -0.41 -33.26
N SER A 232 14.26 0.84 -33.70
CA SER A 232 14.10 2.02 -32.85
C SER A 232 12.79 1.96 -32.02
N SER A 233 11.84 1.12 -32.44
CA SER A 233 10.54 0.89 -31.79
C SER A 233 10.25 -0.62 -31.71
N PRO A 234 9.26 -1.06 -30.92
CA PRO A 234 8.85 -2.45 -30.90
C PRO A 234 8.34 -2.93 -32.26
N ASN A 235 8.25 -4.24 -32.43
CA ASN A 235 7.66 -4.86 -33.61
C ASN A 235 6.16 -4.49 -33.74
N LEU A 236 5.56 -4.79 -34.89
CA LEU A 236 4.19 -4.38 -35.22
C LEU A 236 3.15 -4.82 -34.19
N THR A 237 3.24 -6.06 -33.67
CA THR A 237 2.28 -6.57 -32.70
C THR A 237 2.48 -5.98 -31.31
N ALA A 238 3.72 -5.79 -30.89
CA ALA A 238 4.02 -5.14 -29.60
C ALA A 238 3.76 -3.61 -29.63
N ALA A 239 3.62 -3.04 -30.82
CA ALA A 239 3.25 -1.64 -31.00
C ALA A 239 1.75 -1.41 -31.31
N THR A 240 0.88 -2.42 -31.18
CA THR A 240 -0.56 -2.32 -31.46
C THR A 240 -1.23 -1.09 -30.84
N PRO A 241 -0.93 -0.65 -29.58
CA PRO A 241 -1.51 0.57 -29.01
C PRO A 241 -1.10 1.88 -29.70
N HIS A 242 -0.12 1.86 -30.61
CA HIS A 242 0.16 3.00 -31.47
C HIS A 242 -1.00 3.25 -32.46
N TYR A 243 -1.57 2.18 -32.98
CA TYR A 243 -2.71 2.24 -33.92
C TYR A 243 -4.06 2.33 -33.19
N PHE A 244 -4.15 1.73 -31.99
CA PHE A 244 -5.36 1.63 -31.18
C PHE A 244 -5.08 2.10 -29.75
N PRO A 245 -5.08 3.42 -29.52
CA PRO A 245 -4.69 4.02 -28.23
C PRO A 245 -5.51 3.57 -27.03
N GLU A 246 -6.72 3.08 -27.25
CA GLU A 246 -7.61 2.51 -26.23
C GLU A 246 -7.02 1.29 -25.52
N LEU A 247 -6.02 0.65 -26.10
CA LEU A 247 -5.32 -0.50 -25.51
C LEU A 247 -4.20 -0.11 -24.53
N LYS A 248 -3.76 1.16 -24.50
CA LYS A 248 -2.57 1.57 -23.70
C LYS A 248 -2.65 1.18 -22.23
N GLY A 249 -3.82 1.26 -21.62
CA GLY A 249 -4.01 0.90 -20.21
C GLY A 249 -3.93 -0.59 -19.89
N HIS A 250 -3.92 -1.44 -20.91
CA HIS A 250 -3.97 -2.91 -20.80
C HIS A 250 -2.84 -3.61 -21.53
N PHE A 251 -1.85 -2.88 -21.99
CA PHE A 251 -0.82 -3.39 -22.88
C PHE A 251 0.56 -2.99 -22.38
N ILE A 252 1.50 -3.93 -22.39
CA ILE A 252 2.90 -3.68 -22.03
C ILE A 252 3.79 -4.28 -23.10
N SER A 253 4.62 -3.43 -23.71
CA SER A 253 5.70 -3.86 -24.58
C SER A 253 6.97 -4.04 -23.75
N VAL A 254 7.78 -5.08 -24.04
CA VAL A 254 8.93 -5.41 -23.20
C VAL A 254 10.20 -5.52 -24.03
N ALA A 255 11.14 -4.59 -23.81
CA ALA A 255 12.51 -4.63 -24.33
C ALA A 255 13.42 -5.50 -23.45
N ALA A 256 14.50 -6.03 -24.00
CA ALA A 256 15.40 -6.92 -23.28
C ALA A 256 16.70 -6.22 -22.85
N THR A 257 17.12 -6.47 -21.60
CA THR A 257 18.46 -6.05 -21.12
C THR A 257 19.41 -7.23 -20.99
N ASP A 258 20.70 -6.93 -21.11
CA ASP A 258 21.81 -7.81 -20.78
C ASP A 258 22.13 -7.78 -19.29
N ARG A 259 23.06 -8.65 -18.84
CA ARG A 259 23.46 -8.76 -17.41
C ARG A 259 24.15 -7.53 -16.84
N ASP A 260 24.71 -6.68 -17.70
CA ASP A 260 25.30 -5.39 -17.31
C ASP A 260 24.29 -4.25 -17.19
N GLY A 261 23.01 -4.55 -17.37
CA GLY A 261 21.91 -3.59 -17.32
C GLY A 261 21.70 -2.79 -18.61
N THR A 262 22.56 -2.96 -19.62
CA THR A 262 22.38 -2.27 -20.91
C THR A 262 21.32 -2.97 -21.76
N ILE A 263 20.80 -2.24 -22.76
CA ILE A 263 19.89 -2.81 -23.74
C ILE A 263 20.59 -3.93 -24.51
N ALA A 264 19.97 -5.09 -24.62
CA ALA A 264 20.55 -6.24 -25.34
C ALA A 264 20.74 -5.90 -26.82
N SER A 265 21.87 -6.33 -27.38
CA SER A 265 22.29 -5.96 -28.74
C SER A 265 21.27 -6.34 -29.83
N TYR A 266 20.45 -7.35 -29.59
CA TYR A 266 19.40 -7.82 -30.50
C TYR A 266 18.04 -7.12 -30.28
N SER A 267 17.81 -6.49 -29.10
CA SER A 267 16.50 -6.01 -28.68
C SER A 267 16.05 -4.82 -29.52
N ASN A 268 14.80 -4.85 -29.94
CA ASN A 268 14.10 -3.64 -30.31
C ASN A 268 13.99 -2.72 -29.09
N ARG A 269 13.97 -1.42 -29.34
CA ARG A 269 13.84 -0.37 -28.33
C ARG A 269 12.37 -0.03 -28.09
N CYS A 270 12.11 0.77 -27.06
CA CYS A 270 10.76 1.21 -26.72
C CYS A 270 10.23 2.30 -27.65
N GLY A 271 11.05 3.25 -28.08
CA GLY A 271 10.72 4.29 -29.07
C GLY A 271 9.29 4.84 -28.95
N MET A 272 8.51 4.65 -29.99
CA MET A 272 7.12 5.13 -30.06
C MET A 272 6.19 4.50 -29.00
N ALA A 273 6.57 3.38 -28.42
CA ALA A 273 5.83 2.71 -27.35
C ALA A 273 6.26 3.13 -25.94
N ALA A 274 7.13 4.14 -25.79
CA ALA A 274 7.74 4.52 -24.52
C ALA A 274 6.73 4.70 -23.36
N ASP A 275 5.48 5.08 -23.64
CA ASP A 275 4.45 5.26 -22.61
C ASP A 275 3.93 3.94 -22.03
N TYR A 276 3.98 2.85 -22.78
CA TYR A 276 3.50 1.53 -22.41
C TYR A 276 4.57 0.44 -22.58
N CYS A 277 5.84 0.83 -22.63
CA CYS A 277 6.99 -0.06 -22.75
C CYS A 277 7.83 -0.03 -21.47
N ILE A 278 8.44 -1.18 -21.16
CA ILE A 278 9.35 -1.37 -20.04
C ILE A 278 10.49 -2.28 -20.47
N ALA A 279 11.65 -2.16 -19.84
CA ALA A 279 12.76 -3.08 -20.05
C ALA A 279 12.78 -4.16 -18.95
N ALA A 280 13.22 -5.36 -19.30
CA ALA A 280 13.41 -6.45 -18.36
C ALA A 280 14.58 -7.36 -18.79
N PRO A 281 15.21 -8.13 -17.88
CA PRO A 281 16.26 -9.08 -18.21
C PRO A 281 15.85 -10.09 -19.28
N GLY A 282 16.57 -10.16 -20.40
CA GLY A 282 16.26 -11.05 -21.51
C GLY A 282 17.43 -11.88 -22.01
N SER A 283 18.65 -11.66 -21.51
CA SER A 283 19.84 -12.37 -21.97
C SER A 283 20.36 -13.36 -20.93
N SER A 284 20.90 -14.48 -21.41
CA SER A 284 21.42 -15.55 -20.53
C SER A 284 20.41 -16.05 -19.48
N ILE A 285 19.17 -16.16 -19.86
CA ILE A 285 18.08 -16.63 -19.02
C ILE A 285 17.97 -18.15 -19.10
N HIS A 286 17.90 -18.84 -17.98
CA HIS A 286 17.63 -20.26 -17.94
C HIS A 286 16.14 -20.54 -18.22
N GLY A 287 15.89 -21.49 -19.11
CA GLY A 287 14.56 -21.99 -19.40
C GLY A 287 14.56 -23.51 -19.52
N PRO A 288 13.48 -24.19 -19.07
CA PRO A 288 13.31 -25.62 -19.21
C PRO A 288 13.14 -26.01 -20.69
N LEU A 289 13.54 -27.25 -21.03
CA LEU A 289 13.40 -27.85 -22.34
C LEU A 289 12.19 -28.79 -22.41
N ALA A 290 11.36 -28.67 -23.44
CA ALA A 290 10.15 -29.45 -23.60
C ALA A 290 10.38 -30.98 -23.75
N ASN A 291 11.53 -31.35 -24.29
CA ASN A 291 11.88 -32.74 -24.58
C ASN A 291 12.75 -33.44 -23.52
N SER A 292 12.84 -32.84 -22.33
CA SER A 292 13.63 -33.38 -21.23
C SER A 292 12.90 -33.11 -19.90
N ALA A 293 12.86 -34.09 -19.02
CA ALA A 293 12.22 -33.95 -17.71
C ALA A 293 12.95 -32.97 -16.79
N ASN A 294 14.26 -32.80 -16.95
CA ASN A 294 15.09 -31.97 -16.06
C ASN A 294 16.13 -31.15 -16.84
N GLY A 295 16.00 -31.03 -18.17
CA GLY A 295 16.95 -30.32 -19.01
C GLY A 295 16.64 -28.82 -19.05
N TYR A 296 17.67 -28.03 -18.96
CA TYR A 296 17.59 -26.58 -19.05
C TYR A 296 18.59 -26.03 -20.07
N ARG A 297 18.24 -24.92 -20.67
CA ARG A 297 19.14 -24.19 -21.58
C ARG A 297 19.16 -22.70 -21.22
N ARG A 298 20.33 -22.08 -21.32
CA ARG A 298 20.44 -20.61 -21.35
C ARG A 298 20.10 -20.12 -22.74
N THR A 299 19.23 -19.13 -22.80
CA THR A 299 18.80 -18.52 -24.05
C THR A 299 18.65 -17.00 -23.89
N ALA A 300 18.42 -16.31 -24.99
CA ALA A 300 18.28 -14.85 -25.00
C ALA A 300 17.17 -14.46 -25.98
N GLY A 301 16.53 -13.33 -25.70
CA GLY A 301 15.48 -12.75 -26.52
C GLY A 301 14.54 -11.89 -25.69
N THR A 302 13.87 -10.93 -26.31
CA THR A 302 12.74 -10.23 -25.72
C THR A 302 11.63 -11.19 -25.30
N SER A 303 11.62 -12.40 -25.91
CA SER A 303 10.75 -13.53 -25.52
C SER A 303 11.02 -14.05 -24.11
N LEU A 304 12.18 -13.78 -23.52
CA LEU A 304 12.52 -14.12 -22.12
C LEU A 304 12.39 -12.91 -21.19
N ALA A 305 12.35 -11.70 -21.72
CA ALA A 305 12.09 -10.47 -20.96
C ALA A 305 10.58 -10.30 -20.68
N ALA A 306 9.73 -10.53 -21.66
CA ALA A 306 8.27 -10.45 -21.49
C ALA A 306 7.73 -11.34 -20.35
N PRO A 307 8.11 -12.62 -20.21
CA PRO A 307 7.66 -13.47 -19.11
C PRO A 307 8.16 -13.02 -17.73
N GLN A 308 9.25 -12.25 -17.61
CA GLN A 308 9.63 -11.61 -16.34
C GLN A 308 8.55 -10.62 -15.90
N VAL A 309 8.04 -9.82 -16.84
CA VAL A 309 6.96 -8.86 -16.60
C VAL A 309 5.64 -9.56 -16.28
N ALA A 310 5.31 -10.62 -17.01
CA ALA A 310 4.10 -11.40 -16.74
C ALA A 310 4.13 -12.07 -15.35
N GLY A 311 5.29 -12.59 -14.94
CA GLY A 311 5.50 -13.12 -13.59
C GLY A 311 5.43 -12.04 -12.52
N ALA A 312 5.99 -10.84 -12.77
CA ALA A 312 5.88 -9.71 -11.86
C ALA A 312 4.42 -9.26 -11.66
N LEU A 313 3.63 -9.24 -12.72
CA LEU A 313 2.19 -8.97 -12.64
C LEU A 313 1.46 -10.04 -11.81
N ALA A 314 1.88 -11.31 -11.90
CA ALA A 314 1.29 -12.36 -11.07
C ALA A 314 1.61 -12.19 -9.58
N LEU A 315 2.83 -11.77 -9.23
CA LEU A 315 3.16 -11.41 -7.85
C LEU A 315 2.34 -10.21 -7.37
N MET A 316 2.11 -9.20 -8.23
CA MET A 316 1.24 -8.06 -7.91
C MET A 316 -0.23 -8.46 -7.78
N GLU A 317 -0.73 -9.35 -8.64
CA GLU A 317 -2.10 -9.87 -8.55
C GLU A 317 -2.35 -10.56 -7.21
N GLU A 318 -1.39 -11.37 -6.74
CA GLU A 318 -1.44 -11.95 -5.40
C GLU A 318 -1.40 -10.89 -4.31
N ALA A 319 -0.47 -9.93 -4.41
CA ALA A 319 -0.29 -8.87 -3.40
C ALA A 319 -1.52 -7.98 -3.25
N PHE A 320 -2.24 -7.72 -4.34
CA PHE A 320 -3.37 -6.80 -4.37
C PHE A 320 -4.73 -7.45 -4.66
N ARG A 321 -4.85 -8.74 -4.60
CA ARG A 321 -6.03 -9.60 -4.93
C ARG A 321 -7.35 -8.84 -5.07
N GLY A 322 -7.77 -8.54 -6.31
CA GLY A 322 -9.04 -7.89 -6.63
C GLY A 322 -9.19 -6.43 -6.16
N GLN A 323 -8.15 -5.83 -5.59
CA GLN A 323 -8.17 -4.45 -5.09
C GLN A 323 -7.66 -3.45 -6.12
N LEU A 324 -6.93 -3.91 -7.13
CA LEU A 324 -6.48 -3.12 -8.27
C LEU A 324 -7.08 -3.67 -9.56
N GLY A 325 -7.66 -2.80 -10.36
CA GLY A 325 -8.05 -3.10 -11.73
C GLY A 325 -6.83 -3.31 -12.63
N SER A 326 -7.02 -3.89 -13.81
CA SER A 326 -5.92 -4.17 -14.74
C SER A 326 -5.16 -2.91 -15.17
N THR A 327 -5.88 -1.82 -15.42
CA THR A 327 -5.28 -0.51 -15.75
C THR A 327 -4.44 0.04 -14.60
N GLU A 328 -4.90 -0.12 -13.37
CA GLU A 328 -4.17 0.33 -12.18
C GLU A 328 -2.92 -0.52 -11.95
N MET A 329 -2.99 -1.84 -12.18
CA MET A 329 -1.84 -2.72 -12.12
C MET A 329 -0.77 -2.37 -13.16
N VAL A 330 -1.17 -2.11 -14.41
CA VAL A 330 -0.25 -1.66 -15.48
C VAL A 330 0.37 -0.33 -15.10
N SER A 331 -0.44 0.66 -14.72
CA SER A 331 0.04 1.97 -14.29
C SER A 331 1.03 1.88 -13.13
N ARG A 332 0.75 1.02 -12.16
CA ARG A 332 1.60 0.80 -11.00
C ARG A 332 2.93 0.15 -11.38
N LEU A 333 2.91 -0.90 -12.18
CA LEU A 333 4.13 -1.57 -12.64
C LEU A 333 5.05 -0.59 -13.38
N LEU A 334 4.51 0.20 -14.33
CA LEU A 334 5.24 1.18 -15.11
C LEU A 334 5.76 2.36 -14.25
N ALA A 335 4.97 2.78 -13.25
CA ALA A 335 5.39 3.84 -12.32
C ALA A 335 6.48 3.38 -11.35
N ALA A 336 6.48 2.10 -10.98
CA ALA A 336 7.45 1.48 -10.09
C ALA A 336 8.81 1.26 -10.76
N ALA A 337 8.88 1.18 -12.09
CA ALA A 337 10.08 0.88 -12.84
C ALA A 337 11.28 1.74 -12.41
N ASN A 338 12.47 1.15 -12.39
CA ASN A 338 13.71 1.86 -12.10
C ASN A 338 14.08 2.77 -13.27
N LYS A 339 14.12 4.08 -13.01
CA LYS A 339 14.43 5.13 -13.99
C LYS A 339 15.80 5.75 -13.78
N SER A 340 16.66 5.11 -12.97
CA SER A 340 17.98 5.65 -12.63
C SER A 340 19.02 5.33 -13.71
N GLY A 341 20.02 6.18 -13.85
CA GLY A 341 21.14 5.95 -14.76
C GLY A 341 20.70 5.81 -16.21
N VAL A 342 21.14 4.76 -16.88
CA VAL A 342 20.82 4.51 -18.30
C VAL A 342 19.33 4.29 -18.55
N TYR A 343 18.57 3.84 -17.55
CA TYR A 343 17.14 3.59 -17.65
C TYR A 343 16.28 4.85 -17.73
N ALA A 344 16.88 6.04 -17.58
CA ALA A 344 16.22 7.32 -17.81
C ALA A 344 15.93 7.60 -19.29
N ASP A 345 16.64 6.92 -20.21
CA ASP A 345 16.43 7.05 -21.65
C ASP A 345 15.13 6.31 -22.06
N ARG A 346 14.07 7.09 -22.23
CA ARG A 346 12.76 6.55 -22.57
C ARG A 346 12.66 5.97 -23.97
N ASP A 347 13.47 6.43 -24.90
CA ASP A 347 13.46 5.89 -26.25
C ASP A 347 14.03 4.47 -26.28
N ILE A 348 14.94 4.17 -25.37
CA ILE A 348 15.53 2.84 -25.24
C ILE A 348 14.73 1.96 -24.27
N TYR A 349 14.50 2.43 -23.06
CA TYR A 349 13.99 1.62 -21.93
C TYR A 349 12.53 1.90 -21.55
N GLY A 350 11.84 2.80 -22.26
CA GLY A 350 10.43 3.13 -21.99
C GLY A 350 10.24 3.76 -20.62
N GLN A 351 9.52 3.07 -19.75
CA GLN A 351 9.29 3.50 -18.38
C GLN A 351 10.44 3.12 -17.43
N GLY A 352 11.48 2.45 -17.92
CA GLY A 352 12.63 2.02 -17.13
C GLY A 352 12.78 0.51 -17.03
N LEU A 353 13.65 0.05 -16.12
CA LEU A 353 13.83 -1.38 -15.83
C LEU A 353 12.74 -1.87 -14.85
N LEU A 354 12.20 -3.05 -15.08
CA LEU A 354 11.26 -3.73 -14.19
C LEU A 354 11.78 -3.79 -12.75
N ASP A 355 10.97 -3.36 -11.78
CA ASP A 355 11.30 -3.31 -10.35
C ASP A 355 10.13 -3.88 -9.54
N VAL A 356 10.21 -5.17 -9.21
CA VAL A 356 9.18 -5.90 -8.48
C VAL A 356 9.13 -5.44 -7.02
N GLU A 357 10.28 -5.11 -6.45
CA GLU A 357 10.34 -4.58 -5.09
C GLU A 357 9.43 -3.35 -4.95
N LYS A 358 9.63 -2.34 -5.83
CA LYS A 358 8.81 -1.13 -5.78
C LYS A 358 7.36 -1.37 -6.20
N ALA A 359 7.11 -2.29 -7.13
CA ALA A 359 5.76 -2.59 -7.60
C ALA A 359 4.89 -3.20 -6.49
N THR A 360 5.47 -3.98 -5.57
CA THR A 360 4.77 -4.69 -4.47
C THR A 360 4.80 -3.97 -3.12
N ARG A 361 5.43 -2.80 -3.02
CA ARG A 361 5.45 -1.97 -1.80
C ARG A 361 4.74 -0.63 -1.99
N PRO A 362 4.40 0.10 -0.92
CA PRO A 362 3.81 1.44 -1.04
C PRO A 362 4.67 2.40 -1.85
N ILE A 363 4.05 3.18 -2.74
CA ILE A 363 4.71 4.19 -3.56
C ILE A 363 4.31 5.58 -3.08
N GLY A 364 5.30 6.34 -2.61
CA GLY A 364 5.09 7.71 -2.14
C GLY A 364 4.51 7.77 -0.72
N THR A 365 3.64 8.73 -0.45
CA THR A 365 3.08 8.96 0.88
C THR A 365 1.82 8.16 1.11
N ALA A 366 1.74 7.44 2.21
CA ALA A 366 0.51 6.78 2.65
C ALA A 366 -0.57 7.80 3.00
N ARG A 367 -1.80 7.49 2.64
CA ARG A 367 -2.99 8.27 2.92
C ARG A 367 -4.05 7.38 3.56
N ALA A 368 -4.71 7.88 4.61
CA ALA A 368 -5.90 7.24 5.14
C ALA A 368 -7.14 7.95 4.59
N SER A 369 -8.14 7.20 4.16
CA SER A 369 -9.43 7.76 3.76
C SER A 369 -10.19 8.28 4.98
N LEU A 370 -10.76 9.47 4.89
CA LEU A 370 -11.62 10.08 5.92
C LEU A 370 -13.12 9.94 5.60
N GLY A 371 -13.47 9.32 4.48
CA GLY A 371 -14.85 9.20 4.01
C GLY A 371 -15.53 7.89 4.37
N PRO A 372 -16.82 7.75 4.08
CA PRO A 372 -17.57 6.50 4.26
C PRO A 372 -17.17 5.38 3.27
N GLY A 373 -16.36 5.68 2.28
CA GLY A 373 -15.80 4.75 1.29
C GLY A 373 -14.29 4.95 1.15
N LEU A 374 -13.66 4.06 0.41
CA LEU A 374 -12.24 4.13 0.10
C LEU A 374 -11.91 5.33 -0.81
N ASP A 375 -12.89 5.87 -1.53
CA ASP A 375 -12.79 7.02 -2.45
C ASP A 375 -12.96 8.38 -1.75
N GLY A 376 -13.07 8.40 -0.42
CA GLY A 376 -13.24 9.63 0.37
C GLY A 376 -11.98 10.51 0.36
N PRO A 377 -12.10 11.78 0.83
CA PRO A 377 -10.96 12.66 0.98
C PRO A 377 -9.90 11.99 1.86
N ALA A 378 -8.68 11.91 1.35
CA ALA A 378 -7.57 11.22 2.00
C ALA A 378 -6.63 12.20 2.72
N VAL A 379 -6.19 11.85 3.91
CA VAL A 379 -5.19 12.59 4.70
C VAL A 379 -3.85 11.86 4.62
N ALA A 380 -2.80 12.62 4.31
CA ALA A 380 -1.44 12.11 4.32
C ALA A 380 -0.99 11.73 5.74
N LEU A 381 -0.42 10.54 5.90
CA LEU A 381 -0.01 9.99 7.20
C LEU A 381 1.45 10.35 7.58
N GLN A 382 2.09 11.25 6.86
CA GLN A 382 3.53 11.57 7.03
C GLN A 382 3.94 11.99 8.45
N ARG A 383 2.99 12.48 9.26
CA ARG A 383 3.25 12.96 10.62
C ARG A 383 2.21 12.48 11.62
N THR A 384 1.55 11.37 11.30
CA THR A 384 0.46 10.87 12.11
C THR A 384 1.00 9.90 13.15
N ALA A 385 0.82 10.24 14.42
CA ALA A 385 1.10 9.34 15.52
C ALA A 385 -0.13 9.25 16.43
N ILE A 386 -0.40 8.06 16.93
CA ILE A 386 -1.37 7.86 18.02
C ILE A 386 -0.58 8.10 19.31
N ALA A 387 -0.75 9.28 19.89
CA ALA A 387 -0.16 9.61 21.17
C ALA A 387 -1.28 9.64 22.22
N ALA A 388 -1.24 8.69 23.14
CA ALA A 388 -2.07 8.72 24.33
C ALA A 388 -1.25 9.24 25.52
N GLY A 389 -1.92 9.91 26.44
CA GLY A 389 -1.27 10.42 27.66
C GLY A 389 -0.80 9.31 28.60
N PRO A 390 0.02 9.63 29.63
CA PRO A 390 0.49 8.67 30.61
C PRO A 390 -0.58 7.78 31.23
N PRO A 391 -1.83 8.25 31.36
CA PRO A 391 -2.88 7.40 31.88
C PRO A 391 -3.14 6.12 31.09
N TRP A 392 -2.76 6.11 29.83
CA TRP A 392 -2.98 4.97 28.94
C TRP A 392 -1.87 3.91 29.01
N GLY A 393 -0.62 4.32 29.46
CA GLY A 393 0.51 3.43 29.57
C GLY A 393 0.64 2.45 28.41
N ASP A 394 0.93 1.22 28.70
CA ASP A 394 0.98 0.08 27.79
C ASP A 394 -0.42 -0.43 27.34
N ALA A 395 -1.52 0.06 27.94
CA ALA A 395 -2.87 -0.32 27.52
C ALA A 395 -3.19 0.12 26.09
N LEU A 396 -2.62 1.22 25.60
CA LEU A 396 -2.74 1.64 24.19
C LEU A 396 -1.98 0.69 23.28
N GLU A 397 -0.73 0.36 23.61
CA GLU A 397 0.09 -0.58 22.86
C GLU A 397 -0.58 -1.95 22.77
N GLN A 398 -1.04 -2.50 23.89
CA GLN A 398 -1.81 -3.75 23.92
C GLN A 398 -3.14 -3.65 23.16
N GLY A 399 -3.81 -2.51 23.21
CA GLY A 399 -5.06 -2.25 22.48
C GLY A 399 -4.86 -2.14 20.96
N LEU A 400 -3.68 -1.74 20.51
CA LEU A 400 -3.32 -1.63 19.09
C LEU A 400 -2.68 -2.92 18.55
N ALA A 401 -2.14 -3.76 19.44
CA ALA A 401 -1.45 -4.98 19.07
C ALA A 401 -2.31 -5.91 18.19
N GLY A 402 -1.71 -6.39 17.11
CA GLY A 402 -2.36 -7.27 16.14
C GLY A 402 -3.53 -6.63 15.37
N ARG A 403 -3.60 -5.31 15.30
CA ARG A 403 -4.57 -4.56 14.49
C ARG A 403 -3.87 -3.85 13.36
N GLU A 404 -4.56 -3.76 12.22
CA GLU A 404 -4.06 -3.12 11.03
C GLU A 404 -4.97 -1.97 10.60
N LEU A 405 -4.35 -0.93 10.06
CA LEU A 405 -5.03 0.19 9.41
C LEU A 405 -4.83 0.08 7.90
N ALA A 406 -5.93 0.05 7.15
CA ALA A 406 -5.88 0.17 5.70
C ALA A 406 -5.47 1.60 5.31
N VAL A 407 -4.42 1.70 4.55
CA VAL A 407 -3.87 2.96 4.01
C VAL A 407 -3.70 2.83 2.51
N PHE A 408 -3.74 3.95 1.81
CA PHE A 408 -3.58 4.01 0.37
C PHE A 408 -2.30 4.74 0.03
N ASP A 409 -1.55 4.21 -0.90
CA ASP A 409 -0.37 4.89 -1.42
C ASP A 409 -0.74 5.98 -2.46
N ARG A 410 0.27 6.60 -3.07
CA ARG A 410 0.06 7.65 -4.10
C ARG A 410 -0.74 7.16 -5.31
N LEU A 411 -0.68 5.86 -5.61
CA LEU A 411 -1.37 5.23 -6.74
C LEU A 411 -2.67 4.53 -6.32
N ASN A 412 -3.22 4.87 -5.15
CA ASN A 412 -4.44 4.31 -4.56
C ASN A 412 -4.39 2.80 -4.26
N ALA A 413 -3.21 2.18 -4.29
CA ALA A 413 -3.10 0.80 -3.85
C ALA A 413 -3.27 0.71 -2.33
N PRO A 414 -4.10 -0.20 -1.82
CA PRO A 414 -4.28 -0.40 -0.40
C PRO A 414 -3.12 -1.20 0.18
N PHE A 415 -2.70 -0.78 1.37
CA PHE A 415 -1.74 -1.49 2.20
C PHE A 415 -2.25 -1.54 3.62
N PHE A 416 -1.83 -2.55 4.36
CA PHE A 416 -2.19 -2.70 5.76
C PHE A 416 -0.95 -2.39 6.60
N ILE A 417 -1.09 -1.41 7.49
CA ILE A 417 -0.01 -1.01 8.41
C ILE A 417 -0.42 -1.40 9.81
N PRO A 418 0.41 -2.15 10.56
CA PRO A 418 0.15 -2.44 11.96
C PRO A 418 -0.12 -1.14 12.73
N MET A 419 -1.21 -1.08 13.49
CA MET A 419 -1.56 0.13 14.25
C MET A 419 -0.52 0.49 15.31
N GLU A 420 0.27 -0.48 15.75
CA GLU A 420 1.43 -0.29 16.62
C GLU A 420 2.48 0.65 16.00
N ALA A 421 2.65 0.63 14.68
CA ALA A 421 3.57 1.52 13.96
C ALA A 421 3.19 3.01 14.09
N PHE A 422 1.95 3.31 14.46
CA PHE A 422 1.49 4.67 14.74
C PHE A 422 1.65 5.06 16.21
N HIS A 423 2.03 4.12 17.08
CA HIS A 423 2.31 4.41 18.48
C HIS A 423 3.61 5.19 18.60
N ALA A 424 3.50 6.47 18.92
CA ALA A 424 4.67 7.23 19.33
C ALA A 424 4.98 6.87 20.79
N PRO A 425 6.16 6.31 21.09
CA PRO A 425 6.55 6.13 22.48
C PRO A 425 6.46 7.49 23.14
N TRP A 426 5.75 7.52 24.26
CA TRP A 426 5.58 8.72 25.02
C TRP A 426 6.96 9.21 25.50
N ALA A 427 7.46 10.30 24.95
CA ALA A 427 8.53 11.02 25.59
C ALA A 427 8.01 11.51 26.94
N MET A 428 8.75 11.28 28.04
CA MET A 428 8.36 11.59 29.43
C MET A 428 7.85 13.04 29.66
N ASP A 429 8.03 13.91 28.70
CA ASP A 429 7.50 15.27 28.67
C ASP A 429 5.96 15.36 28.60
N GLY A 430 5.28 14.29 28.32
CA GLY A 430 3.82 14.28 28.21
C GLY A 430 3.07 14.02 29.49
N GLY A 431 3.66 13.34 30.48
CA GLY A 431 3.13 13.25 31.84
C GLY A 431 2.92 14.62 32.44
N ALA A 432 3.88 15.49 32.19
CA ALA A 432 3.80 16.91 32.53
C ALA A 432 2.66 17.68 31.81
N ARG A 433 2.04 17.19 30.74
CA ARG A 433 0.94 17.91 30.07
C ARG A 433 -0.43 17.62 30.67
N ALA A 434 -0.73 16.38 31.05
CA ALA A 434 -1.97 16.06 31.76
C ALA A 434 -1.91 16.63 33.18
N ASP A 435 -0.78 16.45 33.87
CA ASP A 435 -0.53 17.07 35.17
C ASP A 435 -0.52 18.60 35.08
N ARG A 436 0.08 19.20 34.05
CA ARG A 436 0.04 20.66 33.84
C ARG A 436 -1.35 21.17 33.49
N ARG A 437 -2.17 20.39 32.80
CA ARG A 437 -3.58 20.77 32.52
C ARG A 437 -4.42 20.70 33.79
N PHE A 438 -4.21 19.66 34.59
CA PHE A 438 -4.91 19.49 35.86
C PHE A 438 -4.35 20.43 36.96
N ALA A 439 -3.02 20.51 37.12
CA ALA A 439 -2.38 21.48 38.00
C ALA A 439 -2.67 22.93 37.57
N GLY A 440 -2.64 23.20 36.26
CA GLY A 440 -3.07 24.52 35.75
C GLY A 440 -4.54 24.84 35.98
N PHE A 441 -5.39 23.81 36.16
CA PHE A 441 -6.76 23.99 36.60
C PHE A 441 -6.82 24.26 38.13
N LEU A 442 -5.96 23.63 38.92
CA LEU A 442 -5.91 23.75 40.38
C LEU A 442 -5.06 24.97 40.86
N ASP A 443 -3.91 25.23 40.22
CA ASP A 443 -2.89 26.19 40.71
C ASP A 443 -3.17 27.67 40.36
N ARG A 444 -4.16 27.99 39.53
CA ARG A 444 -4.47 29.36 39.17
C ARG A 444 -5.40 29.99 40.19
N ALA A 445 -4.90 30.25 41.39
CA ALA A 445 -5.56 31.17 42.31
C ALA A 445 -5.56 32.60 41.71
N PRO A 446 -6.63 33.39 41.85
CA PRO A 446 -6.70 34.74 41.29
C PRO A 446 -5.81 35.68 42.07
N LYS A 447 -5.03 36.45 41.31
CA LYS A 447 -4.19 37.56 41.90
C LYS A 447 -4.81 38.95 41.76
N THR A 448 -6.04 39.08 41.26
CA THR A 448 -6.71 40.38 41.03
C THR A 448 -8.15 40.33 41.53
N ALA A 449 -8.64 41.45 42.01
CA ALA A 449 -10.01 41.61 42.50
C ALA A 449 -11.04 41.19 41.42
N PRO A 450 -12.04 40.40 41.76
CA PRO A 450 -13.03 39.92 40.82
C PRO A 450 -14.09 40.98 40.48
N GLU A 451 -14.50 41.03 39.20
CA GLU A 451 -15.78 41.63 38.84
C GLU A 451 -16.90 40.71 39.34
N SER A 452 -17.84 41.24 40.12
CA SER A 452 -18.91 40.44 40.72
C SER A 452 -20.29 40.87 40.23
N ILE A 453 -21.16 39.91 39.96
CA ILE A 453 -22.56 40.11 39.60
C ILE A 453 -23.42 39.47 40.68
N ALA A 454 -24.27 40.25 41.34
CA ALA A 454 -25.24 39.70 42.27
C ALA A 454 -26.35 38.96 41.53
N MET A 455 -26.66 37.75 41.97
CA MET A 455 -27.72 36.89 41.42
C MET A 455 -28.87 36.72 42.40
N ALA A 456 -30.04 36.31 41.91
CA ALA A 456 -31.20 36.03 42.73
C ALA A 456 -30.90 34.96 43.80
N GLY A 457 -31.47 35.10 45.01
CA GLY A 457 -31.27 34.15 46.11
C GLY A 457 -30.00 34.37 46.92
N GLY A 458 -29.36 35.55 46.83
CA GLY A 458 -28.17 35.89 47.60
C GLY A 458 -26.88 35.31 47.08
N TRP A 459 -26.86 34.87 45.82
CA TRP A 459 -25.65 34.39 45.13
C TRP A 459 -24.90 35.52 44.43
N THR A 460 -23.62 35.53 44.51
CA THR A 460 -22.75 36.42 43.79
C THR A 460 -21.84 35.63 42.85
N LEU A 461 -21.90 35.94 41.56
CA LEU A 461 -21.02 35.38 40.56
C LEU A 461 -19.85 36.33 40.36
N SER A 462 -18.65 35.91 40.70
CA SER A 462 -17.44 36.72 40.58
C SER A 462 -16.53 36.18 39.46
N SER A 463 -16.19 37.04 38.51
CA SER A 463 -15.23 36.70 37.47
C SER A 463 -13.82 36.95 37.96
N LEU A 464 -12.94 35.99 37.80
CA LEU A 464 -11.53 36.06 38.15
C LEU A 464 -10.66 36.74 37.07
N ARG A 465 -11.29 37.10 35.96
CA ARG A 465 -10.77 37.96 34.89
C ARG A 465 -11.94 38.72 34.27
N SER A 466 -11.66 39.88 33.63
CA SER A 466 -12.69 40.60 32.90
C SER A 466 -13.51 39.68 31.98
N LEU A 467 -14.83 39.86 32.00
CA LEU A 467 -15.74 39.04 31.16
C LEU A 467 -15.36 39.03 29.68
N THR A 468 -14.75 40.08 29.18
CA THR A 468 -14.25 40.19 27.81
C THR A 468 -13.02 39.32 27.55
N ALA A 469 -12.20 39.03 28.55
CA ALA A 469 -11.09 38.06 28.43
C ALA A 469 -11.56 36.60 28.54
N ALA A 470 -12.73 36.36 29.14
CA ALA A 470 -13.37 35.06 29.27
C ALA A 470 -13.84 34.49 27.95
N LEU A 471 -14.14 35.31 26.97
CA LEU A 471 -14.67 34.94 25.67
C LEU A 471 -13.59 34.67 24.60
N ARG A 472 -12.31 34.78 24.96
CA ARG A 472 -11.22 34.43 24.02
C ARG A 472 -11.11 32.91 23.81
N PRO A 473 -10.85 32.44 22.59
CA PRO A 473 -10.85 31.01 22.26
C PRO A 473 -9.89 30.15 23.09
N ASP A 474 -8.88 30.75 23.69
CA ASP A 474 -7.78 30.04 24.39
C ASP A 474 -7.85 30.21 25.92
N GLY A 475 -8.83 30.95 26.43
CA GLY A 475 -8.96 31.29 27.84
C GLY A 475 -9.88 30.40 28.65
N ILE A 476 -9.38 29.78 29.71
CA ILE A 476 -10.22 29.25 30.78
C ILE A 476 -10.53 30.39 31.73
N SER A 477 -11.78 30.80 31.79
CA SER A 477 -12.24 31.78 32.79
C SER A 477 -12.79 31.03 33.98
N ARG A 478 -12.32 31.44 35.17
CA ARG A 478 -12.87 30.94 36.43
C ARG A 478 -13.86 31.98 36.96
N MET A 479 -15.01 31.50 37.35
CA MET A 479 -16.01 32.30 38.05
C MET A 479 -16.21 31.69 39.43
N ALA A 480 -16.11 32.46 40.45
CA ALA A 480 -16.47 32.04 41.80
C ALA A 480 -17.95 32.35 42.04
N LEU A 481 -18.66 31.36 42.52
CA LEU A 481 -20.05 31.50 42.98
C LEU A 481 -20.02 31.53 44.50
N ASP A 482 -20.36 32.67 45.07
CA ASP A 482 -20.35 32.88 46.50
C ASP A 482 -21.78 33.18 47.01
N ARG A 483 -22.12 32.68 48.17
CA ARG A 483 -23.41 32.93 48.82
C ARG A 483 -23.16 33.67 50.11
N THR A 484 -23.70 34.89 50.22
CA THR A 484 -23.48 35.82 51.32
C THR A 484 -24.00 35.41 52.69
N ALA A 485 -24.63 34.25 52.85
CA ALA A 485 -25.16 33.78 54.10
C ALA A 485 -24.65 32.36 54.50
N GLY A 486 -23.29 32.23 54.63
CA GLY A 486 -22.66 31.03 55.20
C GLY A 486 -21.63 30.39 54.26
N ILE A 487 -20.52 30.25 54.76
CA ILE A 487 -19.28 29.50 54.53
C ILE A 487 -19.33 28.45 53.36
N GLU A 488 -19.66 28.88 52.14
CA GLU A 488 -19.60 27.98 51.00
C GLU A 488 -18.89 28.61 49.81
N ASN A 489 -17.56 28.41 49.71
CA ASN A 489 -16.80 28.80 48.53
C ASN A 489 -16.96 27.71 47.45
N ALA A 490 -17.88 27.95 46.53
CA ALA A 490 -17.98 27.16 45.30
C ALA A 490 -17.52 28.01 44.12
N TRP A 491 -16.80 27.42 43.19
CA TRP A 491 -16.41 28.15 41.99
C TRP A 491 -16.74 27.32 40.73
N ILE A 492 -17.10 28.02 39.68
CA ILE A 492 -17.37 27.46 38.36
C ILE A 492 -16.32 28.00 37.42
N ALA A 493 -15.70 27.11 36.66
CA ALA A 493 -14.82 27.45 35.56
C ALA A 493 -15.58 27.26 34.24
N LEU A 494 -15.75 28.35 33.50
CA LEU A 494 -16.34 28.33 32.17
C LEU A 494 -15.27 28.71 31.14
N GLY A 495 -15.20 27.99 30.05
CA GLY A 495 -14.31 28.31 28.93
C GLY A 495 -14.85 27.79 27.63
N ALA A 496 -14.35 28.30 26.51
CA ALA A 496 -14.77 27.86 25.18
C ALA A 496 -14.62 26.34 24.95
N ARG A 497 -13.81 25.69 25.77
CA ARG A 497 -13.49 24.25 25.66
C ARG A 497 -14.07 23.37 26.76
N GLY A 498 -14.71 23.93 27.80
CA GLY A 498 -15.23 23.11 28.88
C GLY A 498 -15.81 23.89 30.07
N VAL A 499 -16.38 23.12 30.98
CA VAL A 499 -16.96 23.60 32.24
C VAL A 499 -16.42 22.76 33.40
N GLY A 500 -16.12 23.40 34.52
CA GLY A 500 -15.77 22.72 35.75
C GLY A 500 -16.40 23.41 36.97
N MET A 501 -16.70 22.62 37.98
CA MET A 501 -17.19 23.13 39.28
C MET A 501 -16.33 22.52 40.39
N ALA A 502 -16.02 23.33 41.39
CA ALA A 502 -15.38 22.82 42.59
C ALA A 502 -15.91 23.57 43.82
N ARG A 503 -15.85 22.91 44.97
CA ARG A 503 -16.27 23.42 46.24
C ARG A 503 -15.22 23.17 47.30
N ASP A 504 -14.93 24.16 48.12
CA ASP A 504 -14.13 24.01 49.33
C ASP A 504 -15.05 23.65 50.48
N PHE A 505 -14.80 22.53 51.13
CA PHE A 505 -15.64 21.99 52.20
C PHE A 505 -15.25 22.50 53.60
N PHE A 506 -14.05 23.05 53.75
CA PHE A 506 -13.58 23.68 54.99
C PHE A 506 -13.13 25.13 54.76
N PRO A 507 -13.49 26.05 55.64
CA PRO A 507 -13.20 27.46 55.44
C PRO A 507 -11.71 27.79 55.54
N ALA A 508 -11.30 28.86 54.86
CA ALA A 508 -9.97 29.40 54.95
C ALA A 508 -9.74 29.94 56.38
N GLY A 509 -8.85 29.30 57.11
CA GLY A 509 -8.52 29.65 58.49
C GLY A 509 -8.16 28.45 59.37
N GLY A 510 -8.52 27.26 58.94
CA GLY A 510 -8.11 26.03 59.59
C GLY A 510 -6.79 25.48 59.04
N ARG A 511 -6.18 24.53 59.78
CA ARG A 511 -4.92 23.86 59.37
C ARG A 511 -5.08 22.89 58.19
N GLY A 512 -6.28 22.75 57.64
CA GLY A 512 -6.56 21.87 56.50
C GLY A 512 -7.67 22.40 55.62
N ARG A 513 -7.56 22.13 54.30
CA ARG A 513 -8.52 22.49 53.27
C ARG A 513 -8.87 21.24 52.45
N LEU A 514 -10.16 20.97 52.37
CA LEU A 514 -10.68 19.90 51.53
C LEU A 514 -11.45 20.51 50.34
N ARG A 515 -11.02 20.17 49.13
CA ARG A 515 -11.66 20.65 47.89
C ARG A 515 -12.11 19.43 47.07
N GLY A 516 -13.33 19.47 46.60
CA GLY A 516 -13.85 18.48 45.65
C GLY A 516 -14.48 19.16 44.45
N GLY A 517 -14.44 18.53 43.34
CA GLY A 517 -15.04 19.10 42.13
C GLY A 517 -15.11 18.11 40.98
N PHE A 518 -15.76 18.55 39.93
CA PHE A 518 -15.80 17.85 38.65
C PHE A 518 -15.52 18.82 37.52
N PHE A 519 -15.03 18.29 36.40
CA PHE A 519 -14.82 19.07 35.20
C PHE A 519 -15.19 18.28 33.95
N MET A 520 -15.55 19.00 32.90
CA MET A 520 -15.78 18.47 31.56
C MET A 520 -15.08 19.38 30.57
N GLN A 521 -14.23 18.83 29.76
CA GLN A 521 -13.44 19.56 28.77
C GLN A 521 -13.59 18.93 27.39
N ARG A 522 -13.81 19.76 26.37
CA ARG A 522 -13.57 19.38 24.98
C ARG A 522 -12.12 19.63 24.66
N SER A 523 -11.42 18.61 24.21
CA SER A 523 -10.10 18.81 23.65
C SER A 523 -10.24 19.52 22.30
N GLY A 524 -9.51 20.57 22.10
CA GLY A 524 -9.54 21.33 20.85
C GLY A 524 -8.92 20.53 19.71
N ILE A 525 -9.61 20.52 18.58
CA ILE A 525 -9.11 19.99 17.33
C ILE A 525 -7.95 20.86 16.87
N THR A 526 -6.73 20.38 16.91
CA THR A 526 -5.66 20.89 16.07
C THR A 526 -5.81 20.23 14.70
N ARG A 527 -6.17 21.01 13.69
CA ARG A 527 -6.29 20.54 12.32
C ARG A 527 -4.96 19.94 11.86
N GLY A 528 -4.99 18.73 11.34
CA GLY A 528 -4.08 18.30 10.30
C GLY A 528 -3.18 17.09 10.57
N GLU A 529 -3.00 16.59 11.82
CA GLU A 529 -1.91 15.65 12.07
C GLU A 529 -2.25 14.45 12.99
N ARG A 530 -3.52 14.16 13.27
CA ARG A 530 -3.89 13.06 14.19
C ARG A 530 -4.94 12.14 13.58
N LEU A 531 -4.69 10.84 13.68
CA LEU A 531 -5.70 9.79 13.40
C LEU A 531 -6.83 9.76 14.43
N THR A 532 -6.67 10.45 15.55
CA THR A 532 -7.69 10.54 16.59
C THR A 532 -8.22 11.95 16.70
N VAL A 533 -9.53 12.07 16.82
CA VAL A 533 -10.18 13.30 17.25
C VAL A 533 -10.43 13.20 18.74
N PRO A 534 -9.82 14.06 19.55
CA PRO A 534 -10.11 14.10 20.97
C PRO A 534 -11.61 14.29 21.21
N GLY A 535 -12.19 13.40 21.98
CA GLY A 535 -13.59 13.46 22.34
C GLY A 535 -13.85 14.36 23.55
N ARG A 536 -14.48 13.81 24.58
CA ARG A 536 -14.79 14.52 25.83
C ARG A 536 -13.98 13.91 26.96
N THR A 537 -13.40 14.80 27.77
CA THR A 537 -12.75 14.44 29.02
C THR A 537 -13.64 14.87 30.18
N HIS A 538 -14.03 13.95 31.05
CA HIS A 538 -14.76 14.24 32.29
C HIS A 538 -13.93 13.76 33.46
N GLY A 539 -13.92 14.50 34.53
CA GLY A 539 -13.22 14.09 35.73
C GLY A 539 -13.87 14.58 37.00
N ALA A 540 -13.63 13.84 38.06
CA ALA A 540 -13.92 14.23 39.42
C ALA A 540 -12.64 14.12 40.25
N PHE A 541 -12.46 15.02 41.21
CA PHE A 541 -11.30 15.04 42.06
C PHE A 541 -11.64 15.41 43.50
N LEU A 542 -10.81 14.94 44.40
CA LEU A 542 -10.77 15.34 45.80
C LEU A 542 -9.33 15.74 46.12
N ASN A 543 -9.13 16.93 46.65
CA ASN A 543 -7.85 17.43 47.07
C ASN A 543 -7.90 17.79 48.56
N LEU A 544 -6.98 17.30 49.32
CA LEU A 544 -6.77 17.62 50.73
C LEU A 544 -5.43 18.33 50.89
N ASP A 545 -5.49 19.58 51.32
CA ASP A 545 -4.32 20.37 51.65
C ASP A 545 -4.27 20.54 53.17
N ALA A 546 -3.16 20.20 53.79
CA ALA A 546 -2.87 20.45 55.19
C ALA A 546 -1.55 21.20 55.33
N SER A 547 -1.55 22.28 56.09
CA SER A 547 -0.35 23.07 56.39
C SER A 547 -0.13 23.20 57.91
N GLY A 548 1.10 23.14 58.36
CA GLY A 548 1.53 23.24 59.76
C GLY A 548 2.92 23.84 59.86
N ALA A 549 3.47 23.99 61.08
CA ALA A 549 4.72 24.66 61.35
C ALA A 549 5.87 24.18 60.44
N GLY A 550 6.12 24.95 59.38
CA GLY A 550 7.22 24.74 58.42
C GLY A 550 6.98 23.75 57.31
N GLY A 551 5.76 23.15 57.17
CA GLY A 551 5.52 22.17 56.11
C GLY A 551 4.08 22.18 55.56
N ARG A 552 3.91 21.59 54.36
CA ARG A 552 2.62 21.41 53.68
C ARG A 552 2.53 19.97 53.16
N VAL A 553 1.39 19.38 53.32
CA VAL A 553 1.05 18.10 52.70
C VAL A 553 -0.21 18.27 51.86
N SER A 554 -0.14 17.86 50.62
CA SER A 554 -1.25 17.86 49.69
C SER A 554 -1.48 16.45 49.19
N ALA A 555 -2.71 15.94 49.32
CA ALA A 555 -3.12 14.66 48.80
C ALA A 555 -4.24 14.85 47.78
N GLU A 556 -4.09 14.28 46.61
CA GLU A 556 -5.07 14.31 45.55
C GLU A 556 -5.54 12.89 45.22
N LEU A 557 -6.83 12.75 45.04
CA LEU A 557 -7.47 11.55 44.52
C LEU A 557 -8.40 12.00 43.40
N GLY A 558 -8.31 11.37 42.24
CA GLY A 558 -9.15 11.73 41.13
C GLY A 558 -9.48 10.59 40.19
N MET A 559 -10.55 10.77 39.48
CA MET A 559 -10.97 9.92 38.38
C MET A 559 -11.13 10.76 37.12
N LEU A 560 -10.57 10.26 36.05
CA LEU A 560 -10.65 10.86 34.73
C LEU A 560 -11.23 9.85 33.74
N ARG A 561 -12.23 10.25 32.97
CA ARG A 561 -12.73 9.50 31.83
C ARG A 561 -12.46 10.28 30.56
N GLU A 562 -11.66 9.70 29.70
CA GLU A 562 -11.35 10.26 28.39
C GLU A 562 -11.97 9.41 27.29
N SER A 563 -12.44 10.05 26.23
CA SER A 563 -12.89 9.36 25.03
C SER A 563 -12.29 10.03 23.81
N GLU A 564 -11.73 9.23 22.92
CA GLU A 564 -11.20 9.67 21.63
C GLU A 564 -11.89 8.90 20.51
N ARG A 565 -12.02 9.53 19.35
CA ARG A 565 -12.55 8.89 18.13
C ARG A 565 -11.43 8.68 17.14
N LEU A 566 -11.27 7.47 16.67
CA LEU A 566 -10.41 7.17 15.52
C LEU A 566 -11.10 7.65 14.24
N LEU A 567 -10.41 8.48 13.47
CA LEU A 567 -10.89 8.92 12.17
C LEU A 567 -10.78 7.77 11.16
N GLY A 568 -11.83 7.56 10.38
CA GLY A 568 -11.82 6.51 9.37
C GLY A 568 -13.03 6.53 8.44
N ALA A 569 -12.98 5.74 7.40
CA ALA A 569 -14.07 5.57 6.45
C ALA A 569 -15.30 4.93 7.11
N GLY A 570 -16.41 5.64 7.15
CA GLY A 570 -17.68 5.13 7.66
C GLY A 570 -18.73 6.24 7.79
N ALA A 571 -20.01 5.89 7.77
CA ALA A 571 -21.14 6.83 7.85
C ALA A 571 -21.10 7.76 9.07
N SER A 572 -20.33 7.41 10.11
CA SER A 572 -20.08 8.22 11.31
C SER A 572 -18.75 8.96 11.29
N GLY A 573 -17.92 8.79 10.26
CA GLY A 573 -16.58 9.38 10.17
C GLY A 573 -15.58 8.89 11.22
N ALA A 574 -15.83 7.74 11.86
CA ALA A 574 -14.95 7.18 12.88
C ALA A 574 -14.87 5.66 12.79
N TYR A 575 -13.66 5.10 12.81
CA TYR A 575 -13.43 3.65 12.85
C TYR A 575 -13.72 3.02 14.22
N GLY A 576 -13.71 3.82 15.25
CA GLY A 576 -13.97 3.35 16.60
C GLY A 576 -13.86 4.46 17.63
N GLN A 577 -14.23 4.16 18.83
CA GLN A 577 -14.09 5.02 19.97
C GLN A 577 -13.20 4.32 20.99
N LEU A 578 -12.15 5.00 21.39
CA LEU A 578 -11.29 4.62 22.51
C LEU A 578 -11.80 5.36 23.74
N ALA A 579 -12.17 4.63 24.78
CA ALA A 579 -12.57 5.22 26.05
C ALA A 579 -11.72 4.64 27.17
N GLY A 580 -11.24 5.47 28.06
CA GLY A 580 -10.45 5.06 29.20
C GLY A 580 -10.91 5.73 30.49
N ASN A 581 -10.88 4.98 31.57
CA ASN A 581 -11.09 5.47 32.92
C ASN A 581 -9.75 5.41 33.65
N THR A 582 -9.29 6.55 34.14
CA THR A 582 -8.05 6.65 34.91
C THR A 582 -8.37 7.07 36.33
N TRP A 583 -7.88 6.31 37.28
CA TRP A 583 -7.81 6.68 38.68
C TRP A 583 -6.40 7.15 38.96
N PHE A 584 -6.25 8.28 39.61
CA PHE A 584 -4.94 8.77 40.00
C PHE A 584 -4.94 9.21 41.46
N THR A 585 -3.80 9.03 42.08
CA THR A 585 -3.47 9.53 43.43
C THR A 585 -2.17 10.27 43.35
N ARG A 586 -2.11 11.41 44.04
CA ARG A 586 -0.88 12.19 44.17
C ARG A 586 -0.74 12.64 45.61
N LEU A 587 0.42 12.42 46.17
CA LEU A 587 0.80 12.93 47.47
C LEU A 587 2.02 13.86 47.29
N VAL A 588 1.90 15.08 47.79
CA VAL A 588 2.98 16.05 47.79
C VAL A 588 3.24 16.46 49.23
N ALA A 589 4.45 16.28 49.70
CA ALA A 589 4.89 16.74 50.98
C ALA A 589 5.99 17.80 50.79
N GLU A 590 5.84 18.96 51.36
CA GLU A 590 6.80 20.05 51.34
C GLU A 590 7.23 20.35 52.78
N GLN A 591 8.53 20.44 53.03
CA GLN A 591 9.12 20.79 54.32
C GLN A 591 10.14 21.89 54.11
N GLU A 592 10.00 22.99 54.82
CA GLU A 592 11.00 24.02 54.83
C GLU A 592 12.08 23.67 55.88
N LEU A 593 13.34 23.63 55.42
CA LEU A 593 14.51 23.34 56.25
C LEU A 593 15.23 24.63 56.65
N ARG A 594 16.03 24.57 57.75
CA ARG A 594 16.84 25.71 58.18
C ARG A 594 17.77 26.18 57.02
N GLY A 595 17.82 27.49 56.80
CA GLY A 595 18.65 28.09 55.72
C GLY A 595 17.91 28.32 54.39
N GLY A 596 16.58 28.23 54.36
CA GLY A 596 15.78 28.54 53.15
C GLY A 596 15.73 27.39 52.14
N LEU A 597 16.27 26.22 52.47
CA LEU A 597 16.14 25.01 51.65
C LEU A 597 14.76 24.42 51.84
N ARG A 598 14.14 24.03 50.71
CA ARG A 598 12.83 23.38 50.73
C ARG A 598 12.99 21.95 50.22
N LEU A 599 12.57 20.96 51.01
CA LEU A 599 12.46 19.57 50.61
C LEU A 599 11.07 19.35 50.05
N VAL A 600 10.99 18.78 48.88
CA VAL A 600 9.72 18.42 48.23
C VAL A 600 9.76 16.93 47.87
N ALA A 601 8.84 16.17 48.44
CA ALA A 601 8.64 14.76 48.10
C ALA A 601 7.31 14.61 47.35
N VAL A 602 7.34 13.94 46.21
CA VAL A 602 6.16 13.67 45.40
C VAL A 602 6.05 12.18 45.18
N ALA A 603 4.91 11.62 45.55
CA ALA A 603 4.53 10.26 45.20
C ALA A 603 3.24 10.31 44.38
N GLN A 604 3.23 9.68 43.25
CA GLN A 604 2.02 9.60 42.42
C GLN A 604 1.85 8.17 41.88
N GLY A 605 0.59 7.75 41.74
CA GLY A 605 0.24 6.48 41.16
C GLY A 605 -1.10 6.59 40.42
N GLY A 606 -1.30 5.75 39.47
CA GLY A 606 -2.55 5.72 38.72
C GLY A 606 -2.84 4.33 38.16
N TYR A 607 -4.10 4.06 37.95
CA TYR A 607 -4.57 2.87 37.27
C TYR A 607 -5.51 3.30 36.14
N THR A 608 -5.25 2.80 34.95
CA THR A 608 -6.08 3.09 33.78
C THR A 608 -6.68 1.80 33.24
N SER A 609 -7.99 1.79 33.06
CA SER A 609 -8.68 0.78 32.26
C SER A 609 -9.12 1.38 30.94
N ALA A 610 -8.79 0.72 29.85
CA ALA A 610 -9.15 1.18 28.52
C ALA A 610 -10.10 0.21 27.83
N GLU A 611 -11.18 0.75 27.27
CA GLU A 611 -12.12 0.00 26.44
C GLU A 611 -12.05 0.47 24.99
N PHE A 612 -11.85 -0.47 24.09
CA PHE A 612 -11.90 -0.23 22.67
C PHE A 612 -13.20 -0.78 22.08
N ASN A 613 -14.00 0.09 21.46
CA ASN A 613 -15.25 -0.36 20.85
C ASN A 613 -14.98 -1.16 19.56
N ARG A 614 -15.11 -2.49 19.66
CA ARG A 614 -14.75 -3.48 18.64
C ARG A 614 -15.68 -3.48 17.41
N GLY A 615 -16.83 -2.82 17.45
CA GLY A 615 -17.89 -3.01 16.44
C GLY A 615 -17.50 -2.58 15.02
N LEU A 616 -16.72 -1.52 14.88
CA LEU A 616 -16.36 -0.96 13.57
C LEU A 616 -15.14 -1.62 12.92
N LEU A 617 -14.15 -2.05 13.70
CA LEU A 617 -12.99 -2.77 13.16
C LEU A 617 -13.35 -4.20 12.72
N ARG A 618 -14.30 -4.85 13.36
CA ARG A 618 -14.89 -6.12 12.87
C ARG A 618 -15.62 -5.94 11.54
N ARG A 619 -16.32 -4.82 11.34
CA ARG A 619 -16.97 -4.50 10.06
C ARG A 619 -15.95 -4.18 8.96
N ALA A 620 -14.88 -3.45 9.25
CA ALA A 620 -13.81 -3.20 8.28
C ALA A 620 -13.12 -4.51 7.83
N ARG A 621 -12.81 -5.42 8.74
CA ARG A 621 -12.33 -6.76 8.40
C ARG A 621 -13.36 -7.58 7.60
N HIS A 622 -14.64 -7.45 7.91
CA HIS A 622 -15.71 -8.16 7.20
C HIS A 622 -15.97 -7.57 5.80
N VAL A 623 -15.87 -6.27 5.63
CA VAL A 623 -15.99 -5.60 4.32
C VAL A 623 -14.78 -5.95 3.44
N LEU A 624 -13.60 -6.02 4.01
CA LEU A 624 -12.38 -6.41 3.28
C LEU A 624 -12.32 -7.94 3.05
N SER A 625 -12.82 -8.76 3.97
CA SER A 625 -12.89 -10.23 3.79
C SER A 625 -14.07 -10.71 2.95
N SER A 626 -15.11 -9.90 2.75
CA SER A 626 -16.21 -10.21 1.81
C SER A 626 -15.96 -9.72 0.39
N ALA A 627 -14.85 -9.02 0.15
CA ALA A 627 -14.30 -8.72 -1.18
C ALA A 627 -13.31 -9.79 -1.66
N TYR A 628 -13.14 -10.91 -0.93
CA TYR A 628 -12.34 -12.07 -1.31
C TYR A 628 -13.22 -13.17 -1.88
#